data_7fa40ebe278525362860cda6d56fbd1c
#
_entry.id   7fa40ebe278525362860cda6d56fbd1c
#
_cell.length_a   1.000
_cell.length_b   1.000
_cell.length_c   1.000
_cell.angle_alpha   90.00
_cell.angle_beta   90.00
_cell.angle_gamma   90.00
#
_symmetry.space_group_name_H-M   'P 1'
#
loop_
_entity.id
_entity.type
_entity.pdbx_description
1 polymer ?
#
loop_
_entity_poly.entity_id
_entity_poly.type
_entity_poly.pdbx_seq_one_letter_code
_entity_poly.pdbx_strand_id
1 'polypeptide(L)'
;EGERSNELKVDIVTVGFGNHLMGVIYSLICRRHVQFFQSGLVYHEDRRLKPGLACHALAIEHYLGLGASEYDFLGGEPQPVQYKTSLSTDLRYLEWGPLELGTRRIKALGVARAMKRRLSLFAE
;
A
#
# COMPACT_ATOMS: atom_id res chain seq x y z
N GLU A 1 -23.81 0.44 -21.28
CA GLU A 1 -23.25 -0.81 -20.70
C GLU A 1 -21.74 -0.72 -20.83
N GLY A 2 -21.11 -0.10 -19.80
CA GLY A 2 -19.66 0.10 -19.77
C GLY A 2 -19.00 -1.20 -19.34
N GLU A 3 -18.20 -1.75 -20.22
CA GLU A 3 -17.28 -2.85 -19.97
C GLU A 3 -16.48 -2.55 -18.69
N ARG A 4 -16.74 -3.31 -17.64
CA ARG A 4 -15.97 -3.25 -16.39
C ARG A 4 -14.62 -3.92 -16.64
N SER A 5 -13.70 -3.21 -17.28
CA SER A 5 -12.36 -3.73 -17.46
C SER A 5 -11.73 -3.96 -16.06
N ASN A 6 -11.30 -5.19 -15.81
CA ASN A 6 -10.53 -5.55 -14.63
C ASN A 6 -9.06 -5.07 -14.76
N GLU A 7 -8.82 -4.09 -15.59
CA GLU A 7 -7.50 -3.57 -15.87
C GLU A 7 -6.99 -2.78 -14.68
N LEU A 8 -5.79 -3.12 -14.25
CA LEU A 8 -5.06 -2.36 -13.24
C LEU A 8 -4.44 -1.14 -13.91
N LYS A 9 -4.80 0.04 -13.43
CA LYS A 9 -4.23 1.31 -13.89
C LYS A 9 -3.29 1.87 -12.84
N VAL A 10 -2.22 2.49 -13.31
CA VAL A 10 -1.31 3.28 -12.49
C VAL A 10 -1.69 4.73 -12.63
N ASP A 11 -1.74 5.46 -11.52
CA ASP A 11 -1.98 6.88 -11.52
C ASP A 11 -1.02 7.61 -10.58
N ILE A 12 -0.63 8.81 -10.99
CA ILE A 12 0.29 9.67 -10.24
C ILE A 12 -0.35 11.05 -10.10
N VAL A 13 -0.74 11.38 -8.87
CA VAL A 13 -1.32 12.67 -8.52
C VAL A 13 -0.24 13.54 -7.90
N THR A 14 -0.02 14.73 -8.46
CA THR A 14 0.83 15.75 -7.87
C THR A 14 -0.04 16.75 -7.11
N VAL A 15 0.39 17.07 -5.90
CA VAL A 15 -0.30 18.02 -5.02
C VAL A 15 0.61 19.21 -4.78
N GLY A 16 0.08 20.41 -4.98
CA GLY A 16 0.85 21.64 -4.80
C GLY A 16 -0.04 22.82 -4.45
N PHE A 17 0.59 23.91 -4.05
CA PHE A 17 -0.05 25.18 -3.79
C PHE A 17 0.72 26.29 -4.54
N GLY A 18 0.03 26.98 -5.45
CA GLY A 18 0.70 27.90 -6.38
C GLY A 18 1.78 27.19 -7.19
N ASN A 19 3.01 27.65 -7.12
CA ASN A 19 4.17 27.07 -7.79
C ASN A 19 4.97 26.10 -6.90
N HIS A 20 4.46 25.76 -5.70
CA HIS A 20 5.15 24.92 -4.74
C HIS A 20 4.58 23.51 -4.75
N LEU A 21 5.40 22.52 -5.09
CA LEU A 21 5.06 21.11 -4.95
C LEU A 21 5.03 20.73 -3.47
N MET A 22 3.94 20.13 -3.02
CA MET A 22 3.81 19.57 -1.67
C MET A 22 4.11 18.07 -1.63
N GLY A 23 3.73 17.37 -2.68
CA GLY A 23 4.00 15.95 -2.78
C GLY A 23 3.42 15.30 -4.03
N VAL A 24 3.73 14.03 -4.14
CA VAL A 24 3.29 13.15 -5.22
C VAL A 24 2.72 11.89 -4.60
N ILE A 25 1.55 11.48 -5.03
CA ILE A 25 0.89 10.24 -4.62
C ILE A 25 0.88 9.28 -5.80
N TYR A 26 1.43 8.10 -5.60
CA TYR A 26 1.41 6.99 -6.54
C TYR A 26 0.34 5.99 -6.12
N SER A 27 -0.61 5.72 -7.00
CA SER A 27 -1.77 4.86 -6.73
C SER A 27 -1.94 3.79 -7.80
N LEU A 28 -2.49 2.66 -7.39
CA LEU A 28 -2.97 1.60 -8.25
C LEU A 28 -4.50 1.62 -8.25
N ILE A 29 -5.11 1.67 -9.43
CA ILE A 29 -6.55 1.76 -9.56
C ILE A 29 -7.07 0.52 -10.26
N CYS A 30 -7.99 -0.17 -9.61
CA CYS A 30 -8.74 -1.27 -10.20
C CYS A 30 -10.23 -1.02 -10.02
N ARG A 31 -10.95 -0.89 -11.12
CA ARG A 31 -12.37 -0.51 -11.11
C ARG A 31 -12.60 0.83 -10.40
N ARG A 32 -13.24 0.80 -9.22
CA ARG A 32 -13.53 1.97 -8.39
C ARG A 32 -12.73 1.99 -7.08
N HIS A 33 -11.75 1.09 -6.95
CA HIS A 33 -10.89 0.99 -5.78
C HIS A 33 -9.53 1.60 -6.10
N VAL A 34 -9.12 2.55 -5.30
CA VAL A 34 -7.81 3.21 -5.36
C VAL A 34 -6.97 2.68 -4.23
N GLN A 35 -5.83 2.10 -4.57
CA GLN A 35 -4.85 1.61 -3.60
C GLN A 35 -3.66 2.55 -3.59
N PHE A 36 -3.45 3.24 -2.48
CA PHE A 36 -2.26 4.04 -2.27
C PHE A 36 -1.04 3.13 -2.16
N PHE A 37 -0.07 3.28 -3.06
CA PHE A 37 1.13 2.47 -3.06
C PHE A 37 2.30 3.19 -2.38
N GLN A 38 2.58 4.42 -2.78
CA GLN A 38 3.71 5.19 -2.27
C GLN A 38 3.49 6.69 -2.42
N SER A 39 4.17 7.49 -1.61
CA SER A 39 4.23 8.94 -1.75
C SER A 39 5.65 9.48 -1.67
N GLY A 40 5.90 10.56 -2.40
CA GLY A 40 7.03 11.44 -2.20
C GLY A 40 6.53 12.76 -1.63
N LEU A 41 6.96 13.14 -0.44
CA LEU A 41 6.48 14.33 0.25
C LEU A 41 7.61 15.36 0.40
N VAL A 42 7.29 16.62 0.16
CA VAL A 42 8.19 17.74 0.44
C VAL A 42 7.91 18.24 1.85
N TYR A 43 8.87 18.08 2.73
CA TYR A 43 8.76 18.55 4.10
C TYR A 43 9.28 19.98 4.21
N HIS A 44 8.53 20.79 4.94
CA HIS A 44 8.87 22.17 5.25
C HIS A 44 9.40 22.28 6.69
N GLU A 45 10.16 23.34 6.98
CA GLU A 45 10.68 23.59 8.34
C GLU A 45 9.55 23.82 9.35
N ASP A 46 8.44 24.41 8.91
CA ASP A 46 7.25 24.57 9.75
C ASP A 46 6.55 23.24 9.97
N ARG A 47 6.73 22.67 11.16
CA ARG A 47 6.14 21.38 11.56
C ARG A 47 4.61 21.38 11.65
N ARG A 48 3.97 22.54 11.61
CA ARG A 48 2.49 22.64 11.55
C ARG A 48 1.97 22.22 10.20
N LEU A 49 2.79 22.35 9.16
CA LEU A 49 2.47 21.82 7.84
C LEU A 49 2.61 20.30 7.88
N LYS A 50 1.53 19.63 7.59
CA LYS A 50 1.45 18.16 7.55
C LYS A 50 1.27 17.70 6.09
N PRO A 51 2.33 17.66 5.28
CA PRO A 51 2.20 17.40 3.85
C PRO A 51 1.54 16.05 3.56
N GLY A 52 1.81 15.02 4.36
CA GLY A 52 1.17 13.72 4.21
C GLY A 52 -0.35 13.80 4.38
N LEU A 53 -0.84 14.48 5.40
CA LEU A 53 -2.28 14.67 5.63
C LEU A 53 -2.92 15.43 4.47
N ALA A 54 -2.35 16.57 4.07
CA ALA A 54 -2.88 17.42 3.01
C ALA A 54 -2.88 16.70 1.66
N CYS A 55 -1.78 16.06 1.29
CA CYS A 55 -1.67 15.34 0.01
C CYS A 55 -2.69 14.20 -0.08
N HIS A 56 -2.85 13.42 0.96
CA HIS A 56 -3.84 12.34 0.96
C HIS A 56 -5.28 12.84 0.97
N ALA A 57 -5.59 13.90 1.73
CA ALA A 57 -6.93 14.48 1.74
C ALA A 57 -7.33 14.96 0.35
N LEU A 58 -6.44 15.70 -0.34
CA LEU A 58 -6.69 16.18 -1.70
C LEU A 58 -6.73 15.05 -2.74
N ALA A 59 -5.90 14.02 -2.59
CA ALA A 59 -5.96 12.84 -3.46
C ALA A 59 -7.28 12.08 -3.29
N ILE A 60 -7.77 11.91 -2.06
CA ILE A 60 -9.07 11.28 -1.78
C ILE A 60 -10.20 12.10 -2.44
N GLU A 61 -10.19 13.41 -2.28
CA GLU A 61 -11.18 14.29 -2.90
C GLU A 61 -11.15 14.18 -4.43
N HIS A 62 -9.96 14.19 -5.02
CA HIS A 62 -9.76 14.01 -6.47
C HIS A 62 -10.35 12.69 -6.96
N TYR A 63 -10.02 11.57 -6.32
CA TYR A 63 -10.52 10.26 -6.73
C TYR A 63 -12.01 10.07 -6.47
N LEU A 64 -12.53 10.67 -5.41
CA LEU A 64 -13.98 10.71 -5.16
C LEU A 64 -14.70 11.43 -6.31
N GLY A 65 -14.17 12.56 -6.76
CA GLY A 65 -14.68 13.30 -7.92
C GLY A 65 -14.66 12.49 -9.22
N LEU A 66 -13.73 11.56 -9.36
CA LEU A 66 -13.64 10.61 -10.48
C LEU A 66 -14.53 9.36 -10.30
N GLY A 67 -15.28 9.27 -9.20
CA GLY A 67 -16.23 8.20 -8.92
C GLY A 67 -15.62 6.98 -8.22
N ALA A 68 -14.45 7.13 -7.59
CA ALA A 68 -13.92 6.08 -6.72
C ALA A 68 -14.88 5.82 -5.54
N SER A 69 -14.97 4.57 -5.12
CA SER A 69 -15.79 4.16 -3.97
C SER A 69 -14.95 3.85 -2.73
N GLU A 70 -13.66 3.63 -2.91
CA GLU A 70 -12.75 3.26 -1.85
C GLU A 70 -11.35 3.81 -2.14
N TYR A 71 -10.70 4.32 -1.09
CA TYR A 71 -9.30 4.70 -1.07
C TYR A 71 -8.60 3.93 0.04
N ASP A 72 -7.79 2.95 -0.34
CA ASP A 72 -7.10 2.06 0.57
C ASP A 72 -5.67 2.55 0.78
N PHE A 73 -5.32 2.82 2.04
CA PHE A 73 -3.96 3.21 2.41
C PHE A 73 -2.95 2.07 2.39
N LEU A 74 -3.40 0.86 2.08
CA LEU A 74 -2.66 -0.40 2.22
C LEU A 74 -2.12 -0.63 3.64
N GLY A 75 -1.80 -1.87 3.92
CA GLY A 75 -1.19 -2.24 5.19
C GLY A 75 0.19 -1.60 5.35
N GLY A 76 0.52 -1.21 6.55
CA GLY A 76 1.82 -0.72 6.94
C GLY A 76 2.20 -1.32 8.27
N GLU A 77 3.43 -1.07 8.72
CA GLU A 77 3.89 -1.49 10.04
C GLU A 77 2.94 -1.01 11.15
N PRO A 78 2.92 -1.71 12.31
CA PRO A 78 1.96 -1.46 13.39
C PRO A 78 2.12 -0.10 14.09
N GLN A 79 3.03 0.73 13.64
CA GLN A 79 3.13 2.12 14.10
C GLN A 79 2.06 2.96 13.40
N PRO A 80 1.05 3.46 14.12
CA PRO A 80 0.00 4.26 13.52
C PRO A 80 0.61 5.55 12.97
N VAL A 81 0.71 5.64 11.66
CA VAL A 81 0.97 6.92 11.01
C VAL A 81 -0.27 7.76 11.25
N GLN A 82 -0.17 8.71 12.18
CA GLN A 82 -1.31 9.47 12.73
C GLN A 82 -2.27 10.04 11.66
N TYR A 83 -1.74 10.46 10.50
CA TYR A 83 -2.59 11.01 9.44
C TYR A 83 -3.43 9.95 8.73
N LYS A 84 -2.92 8.72 8.58
CA LYS A 84 -3.72 7.62 7.98
C LYS A 84 -4.93 7.31 8.85
N THR A 85 -4.73 7.20 10.15
CA THR A 85 -5.81 6.94 11.11
C THR A 85 -6.84 8.07 11.11
N SER A 86 -6.42 9.33 10.99
CA SER A 86 -7.35 10.47 10.99
C SER A 86 -8.18 10.60 9.70
N LEU A 87 -7.72 10.01 8.60
CA LEU A 87 -8.43 10.00 7.31
C LEU A 87 -9.20 8.69 7.06
N SER A 88 -8.93 7.65 7.84
CA SER A 88 -9.59 6.35 7.66
C SER A 88 -10.97 6.34 8.31
N THR A 89 -11.95 5.81 7.59
CA THR A 89 -13.30 5.56 8.07
C THR A 89 -13.50 4.13 8.55
N ASP A 90 -12.63 3.22 8.12
CA ASP A 90 -12.68 1.79 8.45
C ASP A 90 -11.27 1.19 8.50
N LEU A 91 -11.11 0.07 9.19
CA LEU A 91 -9.87 -0.67 9.32
C LEU A 91 -10.07 -2.13 8.90
N ARG A 92 -9.24 -2.60 7.97
CA ARG A 92 -9.18 -3.99 7.58
C ARG A 92 -7.88 -4.61 8.05
N TYR A 93 -7.98 -5.80 8.60
CA TYR A 93 -6.81 -6.57 9.00
C TYR A 93 -6.31 -7.39 7.81
N LEU A 94 -5.01 -7.28 7.53
CA LEU A 94 -4.34 -8.14 6.55
C LEU A 94 -3.59 -9.23 7.31
N GLU A 95 -3.94 -10.48 7.03
CA GLU A 95 -3.19 -11.62 7.56
C GLU A 95 -2.10 -12.01 6.58
N TRP A 96 -0.90 -12.12 7.08
CA TRP A 96 0.28 -12.58 6.34
C TRP A 96 0.64 -13.99 6.78
N GLY A 97 0.72 -14.91 5.86
CA GLY A 97 1.09 -16.28 6.18
C GLY A 97 1.71 -17.02 4.99
N PRO A 98 2.53 -18.05 5.24
CA PRO A 98 3.02 -18.89 4.18
C PRO A 98 1.88 -19.73 3.61
N LEU A 99 1.65 -19.65 2.31
CA LEU A 99 0.77 -20.55 1.60
C LEU A 99 1.53 -21.82 1.22
N GLU A 100 1.26 -22.93 1.91
CA GLU A 100 1.80 -24.23 1.52
C GLU A 100 0.99 -24.83 0.36
N LEU A 101 1.54 -24.74 -0.84
CA LEU A 101 0.99 -25.48 -1.97
C LEU A 101 1.28 -26.96 -1.77
N GLY A 102 0.22 -27.77 -1.55
CA GLY A 102 0.29 -29.18 -1.18
C GLY A 102 0.83 -30.15 -2.24
N THR A 103 1.60 -29.69 -3.21
CA THR A 103 2.21 -30.55 -4.23
C THR A 103 3.34 -31.38 -3.64
N ARG A 104 3.41 -32.68 -3.99
CA ARG A 104 4.46 -33.60 -3.53
C ARG A 104 5.88 -33.05 -3.69
N ARG A 105 6.13 -32.26 -4.75
CA ARG A 105 7.44 -31.61 -5.02
C ARG A 105 7.80 -30.55 -3.97
N ILE A 106 6.85 -29.74 -3.52
CA ILE A 106 7.09 -28.69 -2.51
C ILE A 106 7.29 -29.33 -1.13
N LYS A 107 6.55 -30.38 -0.80
CA LYS A 107 6.79 -31.16 0.42
C LYS A 107 8.19 -31.77 0.44
N ALA A 108 8.67 -32.33 -0.68
CA ALA A 108 10.02 -32.86 -0.81
C ALA A 108 11.11 -31.79 -0.62
N LEU A 109 10.91 -30.59 -1.18
CA LEU A 109 11.81 -29.45 -0.99
C LEU A 109 11.83 -28.96 0.47
N GLY A 110 10.69 -28.97 1.16
CA GLY A 110 10.59 -28.64 2.58
C GLY A 110 11.40 -29.61 3.44
N VAL A 111 11.28 -30.92 3.19
CA VAL A 111 12.05 -31.96 3.88
C VAL A 111 13.55 -31.82 3.60
N ALA A 112 13.95 -31.58 2.35
CA ALA A 112 15.36 -31.38 1.98
C ALA A 112 15.98 -30.16 2.68
N ARG A 113 15.24 -29.04 2.79
CA ARG A 113 15.67 -27.84 3.52
C ARG A 113 15.79 -28.10 5.03
N ALA A 114 14.86 -28.84 5.61
CA ALA A 114 14.90 -29.21 7.03
C ALA A 114 16.10 -30.12 7.36
N MET A 115 16.41 -31.09 6.47
CA MET A 115 17.60 -31.94 6.60
C MET A 115 18.90 -31.15 6.50
N LYS A 116 19.00 -30.22 5.51
CA LYS A 116 20.17 -29.37 5.37
C LYS A 116 20.42 -28.50 6.61
N ARG A 117 19.37 -27.95 7.21
CA ARG A 117 19.46 -27.17 8.45
C ARG A 117 19.95 -28.02 9.64
N ARG A 118 19.52 -29.29 9.75
CA ARG A 118 20.01 -30.17 10.79
C ARG A 118 21.48 -30.55 10.61
N LEU A 119 21.91 -30.82 9.39
CA LEU A 119 23.30 -31.16 9.09
C LEU A 119 24.26 -29.99 9.33
N SER A 120 23.83 -28.73 9.08
CA SER A 120 24.68 -27.57 9.40
C SER A 120 24.85 -27.30 10.90
N LEU A 121 23.97 -27.81 11.74
CA LEU A 121 24.08 -27.70 13.22
C LEU A 121 25.03 -28.73 13.83
N PHE A 122 25.44 -29.75 13.08
CA PHE A 122 26.40 -30.79 13.53
C PHE A 122 27.79 -30.63 12.90
N ALA A 123 28.02 -29.52 12.14
CA ALA A 123 29.29 -29.26 11.49
C ALA A 123 30.14 -28.15 12.18
N GLU A 124 29.76 -27.74 13.38
CA GLU A 124 30.55 -27.00 14.36
C GLU A 124 30.89 -27.96 15.52
#